data_bab4f0df38c6345971f369be5e6fe9f1
#
_entry.id   bab4f0df38c6345971f369be5e6fe9f1
#
_cell.length_a   1.000
_cell.length_b   1.000
_cell.length_c   1.000
_cell.angle_alpha   90.00
_cell.angle_beta   90.00
_cell.angle_gamma   90.00
#
_symmetry.space_group_name_H-M   'P 1'
#
loop_
_entity.id
_entity.type
_entity.pdbx_description
1 polymer ?
#
loop_
_entity_poly.entity_id
_entity_poly.type
_entity_poly.pdbx_seq_one_letter_code
_entity_poly.pdbx_strand_id
1 'polypeptide(L)'
;MSEESCLFCKIIAGEISGEFVHQDDHCVVIRDVNPQAPMHMLVIPRQHLESLDDASQKEEGLLGHLLRIGARIANLQDHDSYRTVINTGSGAGQSVFHLHVHVLAGRGMSWPPG
;
A
#
# COMPACT_ATOMS: atom_id res chain seq x y z
N MET A 1 -6.80 -7.55 -14.35
CA MET A 1 -5.97 -8.66 -13.82
C MET A 1 -6.83 -9.50 -12.88
N SER A 2 -6.79 -10.80 -13.01
CA SER A 2 -7.54 -11.70 -12.11
C SER A 2 -6.77 -11.89 -10.81
N GLU A 3 -7.48 -12.31 -9.75
CA GLU A 3 -6.84 -12.62 -8.47
C GLU A 3 -5.77 -13.70 -8.60
N GLU A 4 -5.99 -14.67 -9.49
CA GLU A 4 -5.03 -15.77 -9.72
C GLU A 4 -3.68 -15.29 -10.23
N SER A 5 -3.64 -14.22 -11.00
CA SER A 5 -2.41 -13.66 -11.54
C SER A 5 -1.90 -12.45 -10.74
N CYS A 6 -2.59 -12.09 -9.66
CA CYS A 6 -2.23 -10.92 -8.85
C CYS A 6 -1.04 -11.23 -7.94
N LEU A 7 0.04 -10.48 -8.12
CA LEU A 7 1.24 -10.61 -7.29
C LEU A 7 0.91 -10.46 -5.80
N PHE A 8 0.11 -9.45 -5.44
CA PHE A 8 -0.20 -9.18 -4.03
C PHE A 8 -1.14 -10.22 -3.44
N CYS A 9 -2.10 -10.73 -4.23
CA CYS A 9 -2.92 -11.85 -3.76
C CYS A 9 -2.06 -13.08 -3.46
N LYS A 10 -1.05 -13.34 -4.28
CA LYS A 10 -0.14 -14.47 -4.07
C LYS A 10 0.72 -14.29 -2.83
N ILE A 11 1.18 -13.07 -2.57
CA ILE A 11 1.95 -12.75 -1.35
C ILE A 11 1.06 -12.93 -0.11
N ILE A 12 -0.16 -12.42 -0.15
CA ILE A 12 -1.12 -12.52 0.96
C ILE A 12 -1.46 -13.98 1.24
N ALA A 13 -1.61 -14.79 0.20
CA ALA A 13 -1.93 -16.21 0.33
C ALA A 13 -0.73 -17.07 0.72
N GLY A 14 0.47 -16.51 0.78
CA GLY A 14 1.68 -17.25 1.12
C GLY A 14 2.27 -18.06 -0.03
N GLU A 15 1.79 -17.87 -1.26
CA GLU A 15 2.31 -18.57 -2.44
C GLU A 15 3.66 -18.02 -2.91
N ILE A 16 3.92 -16.75 -2.59
CA ILE A 16 5.20 -16.09 -2.85
C ILE A 16 5.71 -15.58 -1.52
N SER A 17 6.99 -15.82 -1.22
CA SER A 17 7.61 -15.35 0.01
C SER A 17 7.47 -13.85 0.16
N GLY A 18 7.05 -13.41 1.33
CA GLY A 18 6.99 -12.01 1.70
C GLY A 18 7.10 -11.89 3.20
N GLU A 19 7.85 -10.91 3.65
CA GLU A 19 7.93 -10.60 5.07
C GLU A 19 6.93 -9.51 5.39
N PHE A 20 5.99 -9.80 6.30
CA PHE A 20 5.00 -8.83 6.73
C PHE A 20 5.56 -7.98 7.87
N VAL A 21 5.58 -6.67 7.65
CA VAL A 21 5.90 -5.70 8.70
C VAL A 21 4.73 -5.60 9.67
N HIS A 22 3.52 -5.77 9.14
CA HIS A 22 2.27 -5.76 9.90
C HIS A 22 1.26 -6.62 9.15
N GLN A 23 0.38 -7.27 9.88
CA GLN A 23 -0.79 -7.91 9.28
C GLN A 23 -1.95 -7.91 10.27
N ASP A 24 -3.14 -7.76 9.75
CA ASP A 24 -4.37 -7.86 10.52
C ASP A 24 -5.45 -8.50 9.64
N ASP A 25 -6.71 -8.51 10.10
CA ASP A 25 -7.81 -9.14 9.38
C ASP A 25 -8.13 -8.47 8.04
N HIS A 26 -7.66 -7.25 7.83
CA HIS A 26 -8.07 -6.44 6.67
C HIS A 26 -6.92 -6.13 5.72
N CYS A 27 -5.69 -6.13 6.19
CA CYS A 27 -4.56 -5.72 5.35
C CYS A 27 -3.25 -6.35 5.81
N VAL A 28 -2.26 -6.25 4.92
CA VAL A 28 -0.86 -6.55 5.23
C VAL A 28 -0.01 -5.35 4.86
N VAL A 29 1.15 -5.23 5.48
CA VAL A 29 2.14 -4.21 5.15
C VAL A 29 3.46 -4.91 4.82
N ILE A 30 4.03 -4.57 3.67
CA ILE A 30 5.32 -5.09 3.22
C ILE A 30 6.24 -3.94 2.84
N ARG A 31 7.55 -4.22 2.78
CA ARG A 31 8.52 -3.25 2.25
C ARG A 31 8.50 -3.30 0.73
N ASP A 32 8.59 -2.13 0.09
CA ASP A 32 8.73 -2.07 -1.36
C ASP A 32 10.12 -2.59 -1.73
N VAL A 33 10.19 -3.49 -2.71
CA VAL A 33 11.46 -4.07 -3.17
C VAL A 33 12.29 -3.10 -3.97
N ASN A 34 11.69 -2.00 -4.45
CA ASN A 34 12.37 -0.93 -5.16
C ASN A 34 12.08 0.39 -4.43
N PRO A 35 12.63 0.57 -3.23
CA PRO A 35 12.26 1.71 -2.38
C PRO A 35 12.66 3.05 -2.99
N GLN A 36 11.75 4.01 -2.91
CA GLN A 36 11.97 5.38 -3.37
C GLN A 36 12.27 6.33 -2.21
N ALA A 37 12.39 5.81 -1.00
CA ALA A 37 12.75 6.52 0.20
C ALA A 37 13.37 5.54 1.18
N PRO A 38 14.13 6.00 2.20
CA PRO A 38 14.69 5.11 3.23
C PRO A 38 13.64 4.22 3.92
N MET A 39 12.43 4.76 4.13
CA MET A 39 11.27 3.94 4.48
C MET A 39 10.28 4.01 3.33
N HIS A 40 9.96 2.88 2.74
CA HIS A 40 8.96 2.78 1.69
C HIS A 40 8.17 1.49 1.88
N MET A 41 6.97 1.64 2.45
CA MET A 41 6.07 0.54 2.76
C MET A 41 4.88 0.54 1.83
N LEU A 42 4.28 -0.63 1.67
CA LEU A 42 3.04 -0.81 0.92
C LEU A 42 1.99 -1.37 1.88
N VAL A 43 0.88 -0.67 2.02
CA VAL A 43 -0.29 -1.14 2.79
C VAL A 43 -1.27 -1.72 1.79
N ILE A 44 -1.55 -3.00 1.91
CA ILE A 44 -2.27 -3.76 0.89
C ILE A 44 -3.49 -4.42 1.52
N PRO A 45 -4.72 -4.12 1.05
CA PRO A 45 -5.91 -4.80 1.56
C PRO A 45 -5.90 -6.28 1.16
N ARG A 46 -6.42 -7.13 2.04
CA ARG A 46 -6.60 -8.55 1.71
C ARG A 46 -7.64 -8.74 0.61
N GLN A 47 -8.68 -7.89 0.63
CA GLN A 47 -9.69 -7.87 -0.42
C GLN A 47 -9.05 -7.37 -1.72
N HIS A 48 -9.25 -8.12 -2.80
CA HIS A 48 -8.74 -7.71 -4.11
C HIS A 48 -9.65 -6.63 -4.71
N LEU A 49 -9.13 -5.42 -4.78
CA LEU A 49 -9.70 -4.31 -5.54
C LEU A 49 -8.61 -3.90 -6.52
N GLU A 50 -8.92 -3.79 -7.80
CA GLU A 50 -7.88 -3.47 -8.79
C GLU A 50 -7.30 -2.08 -8.58
N SER A 51 -8.15 -1.11 -8.21
CA SER A 51 -7.73 0.26 -7.96
C SER A 51 -8.70 0.94 -7.00
N LEU A 52 -8.41 2.18 -6.66
CA LEU A 52 -9.30 3.00 -5.85
C LEU A 52 -10.68 3.16 -6.49
N ASP A 53 -10.74 3.22 -7.82
CA ASP A 53 -12.00 3.37 -8.54
C ASP A 53 -12.95 2.17 -8.38
N ASP A 54 -12.42 1.01 -7.99
CA ASP A 54 -13.23 -0.18 -7.78
C ASP A 54 -13.81 -0.25 -6.38
N ALA A 55 -13.37 0.64 -5.49
CA ALA A 55 -13.93 0.73 -4.14
C ALA A 55 -15.28 1.45 -4.21
N SER A 56 -16.25 0.92 -3.47
CA SER A 56 -17.56 1.52 -3.33
C SER A 56 -17.71 2.08 -1.92
N GLN A 57 -18.89 2.58 -1.61
CA GLN A 57 -19.23 3.06 -0.27
C GLN A 57 -19.01 1.96 0.78
N LYS A 58 -19.14 0.69 0.40
CA LYS A 58 -18.92 -0.45 1.31
C LYS A 58 -17.49 -0.51 1.80
N GLU A 59 -16.53 -0.05 1.02
CA GLU A 59 -15.09 -0.10 1.34
C GLU A 59 -14.58 1.18 2.00
N GLU A 60 -15.43 2.16 2.32
CA GLU A 60 -14.97 3.39 2.97
C GLU A 60 -14.22 3.12 4.27
N GLY A 61 -14.73 2.20 5.10
CA GLY A 61 -14.07 1.81 6.34
C GLY A 61 -12.71 1.16 6.08
N LEU A 62 -12.65 0.30 5.06
CA LEU A 62 -11.40 -0.34 4.66
C LEU A 62 -10.37 0.70 4.21
N LEU A 63 -10.77 1.65 3.37
CA LEU A 63 -9.86 2.71 2.89
C LEU A 63 -9.30 3.53 4.06
N GLY A 64 -10.16 3.90 5.00
CA GLY A 64 -9.72 4.60 6.20
C GLY A 64 -8.75 3.77 7.03
N HIS A 65 -9.00 2.46 7.15
CA HIS A 65 -8.13 1.55 7.87
C HIS A 65 -6.72 1.49 7.23
N LEU A 66 -6.65 1.40 5.89
CA LEU A 66 -5.37 1.38 5.19
C LEU A 66 -4.54 2.63 5.49
N LEU A 67 -5.17 3.80 5.47
CA LEU A 67 -4.48 5.06 5.75
C LEU A 67 -4.03 5.14 7.21
N ARG A 68 -4.86 4.70 8.15
CA ARG A 68 -4.51 4.70 9.57
C ARG A 68 -3.33 3.76 9.85
N ILE A 69 -3.33 2.58 9.25
CA ILE A 69 -2.23 1.63 9.41
C ILE A 69 -0.94 2.22 8.83
N GLY A 70 -1.02 2.88 7.66
CA GLY A 70 0.14 3.54 7.08
C GLY A 70 0.74 4.58 8.01
N ALA A 71 -0.10 5.43 8.61
CA ALA A 71 0.34 6.43 9.58
C ALA A 71 0.98 5.77 10.81
N ARG A 72 0.34 4.71 11.32
CA ARG A 72 0.86 3.98 12.49
C ARG A 72 2.24 3.37 12.21
N ILE A 73 2.43 2.75 11.06
CA ILE A 73 3.72 2.14 10.70
C ILE A 73 4.81 3.21 10.61
N ALA A 74 4.53 4.35 10.00
CA ALA A 74 5.49 5.44 9.93
C ALA A 74 5.91 5.90 11.34
N ASN A 75 4.93 6.09 12.22
CA ASN A 75 5.19 6.55 13.60
C ASN A 75 5.95 5.50 14.42
N LEU A 76 5.64 4.22 14.25
CA LEU A 76 6.33 3.12 14.92
C LEU A 76 7.80 3.02 14.49
N GLN A 77 8.14 3.52 13.31
CA GLN A 77 9.52 3.58 12.81
C GLN A 77 10.15 4.96 13.03
N ASP A 78 9.59 5.74 13.95
CA ASP A 78 10.11 7.04 14.39
C ASP A 78 10.06 8.12 13.31
N HIS A 79 9.13 8.01 12.35
CA HIS A 79 8.91 9.04 11.35
C HIS A 79 7.67 9.86 11.71
N ASP A 80 7.85 11.15 11.94
CA ASP A 80 6.75 12.09 12.16
C ASP A 80 6.37 12.87 10.89
N SER A 81 7.16 12.70 9.84
CA SER A 81 6.91 13.29 8.52
C SER A 81 6.95 12.20 7.47
N TYR A 82 5.88 12.06 6.72
CA TYR A 82 5.76 11.01 5.72
C TYR A 82 4.74 11.42 4.65
N ARG A 83 4.80 10.74 3.51
CA ARG A 83 3.85 10.97 2.43
C ARG A 83 3.15 9.65 2.11
N THR A 84 1.84 9.70 1.90
CA THR A 84 1.07 8.56 1.41
C THR A 84 0.66 8.82 -0.03
N VAL A 85 0.75 7.77 -0.86
CA VAL A 85 0.42 7.87 -2.29
C VAL A 85 -0.42 6.67 -2.68
N ILE A 86 -1.52 6.92 -3.37
CA ILE A 86 -2.33 5.89 -4.00
C ILE A 86 -2.37 6.22 -5.49
N ASN A 87 -1.74 5.40 -6.31
CA ASN A 87 -1.77 5.56 -7.75
C ASN A 87 -2.99 4.83 -8.30
N THR A 88 -3.80 5.51 -9.10
CA THR A 88 -4.98 4.95 -9.74
C THR A 88 -4.82 5.03 -11.24
N GLY A 89 -4.72 3.88 -11.89
CA GLY A 89 -4.55 3.79 -13.33
C GLY A 89 -3.08 3.83 -13.76
N SER A 90 -2.79 3.24 -14.90
CA SER A 90 -1.42 3.15 -15.43
C SER A 90 -0.84 4.53 -15.75
N GLY A 91 -1.68 5.45 -16.21
CA GLY A 91 -1.24 6.83 -16.52
C GLY A 91 -0.78 7.61 -15.28
N ALA A 92 -1.17 7.18 -14.08
CA ALA A 92 -0.76 7.79 -12.83
C ALA A 92 0.32 6.96 -12.12
N GLY A 93 0.87 5.94 -12.78
CA GLY A 93 1.96 5.15 -12.25
C GLY A 93 1.57 3.87 -11.52
N GLN A 94 0.30 3.45 -11.63
CA GLN A 94 -0.09 2.17 -11.06
C GLN A 94 0.45 1.04 -11.94
N SER A 95 1.29 0.18 -11.37
CA SER A 95 1.90 -0.94 -12.10
C SER A 95 1.37 -2.30 -11.63
N VAL A 96 0.91 -2.40 -10.39
CA VAL A 96 0.26 -3.60 -9.85
C VAL A 96 -1.21 -3.27 -9.64
N PHE A 97 -2.09 -4.07 -10.28
CA PHE A 97 -3.54 -3.80 -10.23
C PHE A 97 -4.21 -4.56 -9.08
N HIS A 98 -3.76 -4.21 -7.91
CA HIS A 98 -4.30 -4.53 -6.61
C HIS A 98 -4.06 -3.28 -5.76
N LEU A 99 -5.12 -2.65 -5.30
CA LEU A 99 -5.06 -1.41 -4.52
C LEU A 99 -3.97 -1.49 -3.45
N HIS A 100 -3.15 -0.47 -3.36
CA HIS A 100 -2.15 -0.37 -2.31
C HIS A 100 -1.80 1.08 -2.03
N VAL A 101 -1.42 1.34 -0.80
CA VAL A 101 -1.02 2.67 -0.34
C VAL A 101 0.49 2.66 -0.12
N HIS A 102 1.20 3.51 -0.84
CA HIS A 102 2.62 3.76 -0.57
C HIS A 102 2.74 4.66 0.65
N VAL A 103 3.67 4.33 1.53
CA VAL A 103 4.04 5.19 2.66
C VAL A 103 5.54 5.42 2.55
N LEU A 104 5.94 6.68 2.36
CA LEU A 104 7.33 7.05 2.13
C LEU A 104 7.79 8.04 3.20
N ALA A 105 8.97 7.79 3.76
CA ALA A 105 9.55 8.65 4.78
C ALA A 105 11.07 8.54 4.79
N GLY A 106 11.72 9.46 5.50
CA GLY A 106 13.15 9.42 5.71
C GLY A 106 13.95 10.29 4.75
N ARG A 107 13.29 11.05 3.90
CA ARG A 107 13.93 12.06 3.04
C ARG A 107 13.00 13.24 2.85
N GLY A 108 13.53 14.34 2.37
CA GLY A 108 12.73 15.50 2.00
C GLY A 108 11.83 15.19 0.81
N MET A 109 10.63 15.71 0.86
CA MET A 109 9.64 15.59 -0.21
C MET A 109 9.31 16.99 -0.69
N SER A 110 9.18 17.14 -2.00
CA SER A 110 8.90 18.45 -2.59
C SER A 110 7.45 18.56 -3.06
N TRP A 111 7.07 19.76 -3.40
CA TRP A 111 5.79 20.05 -4.02
C TRP A 111 6.05 20.83 -5.32
N PRO A 112 5.45 20.45 -6.47
CA PRO A 112 4.42 19.42 -6.67
C PRO A 112 4.94 17.98 -6.48
N PRO A 113 4.03 17.03 -6.18
CA PRO A 113 4.42 15.68 -5.76
C PRO A 113 4.86 14.75 -6.89
N GLY A 114 4.80 15.15 -8.11
CA GLY A 114 5.17 14.28 -9.21
C GLY A 114 5.76 14.96 -10.41
#